data_0f3c4bff756e197c471dca6aef0677c6
#
_entry.id   0f3c4bff756e197c471dca6aef0677c6
#
_cell.length_a   1.000
_cell.length_b   1.000
_cell.length_c   1.000
_cell.angle_alpha   90.00
_cell.angle_beta   90.00
_cell.angle_gamma   90.00
#
_symmetry.space_group_name_H-M   'P 1'
#
loop_
_entity.id
_entity.type
_entity.pdbx_description
1 polymer ?
#
loop_
_entity_poly.entity_id
_entity_poly.type
_entity_poly.pdbx_seq_one_letter_code
_entity_poly.pdbx_strand_id
1 'polypeptide(L)'
;AKISANFNDQYVTRELTNIYRQAVTEWRASVAPKLEVDLDELFDDGESGLLSNYTSDMKEVIRTFGRLQDETYYIFLVEKPKSGRSTLGYMPRSKQAGFVFADNHGSEAELLRTIAHELGHGTFNLKHTFTEIPSLSQGTTDNLMDYANGTFLNKYQWDHVHDPQGVIPLF
;
A
#
# COMPACT_ATOMS: atom_id res chain seq x y z
N ALA A 1 -14.52 3.45 -2.31
CA ALA A 1 -14.60 4.69 -3.13
C ALA A 1 -14.77 4.32 -4.60
N LYS A 2 -15.64 5.03 -5.30
CA LYS A 2 -15.65 4.93 -6.77
C LYS A 2 -14.46 5.68 -7.32
N ILE A 3 -13.60 4.98 -8.04
CA ILE A 3 -12.45 5.56 -8.72
C ILE A 3 -12.97 6.39 -9.91
N SER A 4 -12.69 7.69 -9.92
CA SER A 4 -13.10 8.59 -10.99
C SER A 4 -12.08 8.63 -12.12
N ALA A 5 -12.47 9.22 -13.25
CA ALA A 5 -11.54 9.46 -14.36
C ALA A 5 -10.36 10.40 -14.00
N ASN A 6 -10.47 11.12 -12.88
CA ASN A 6 -9.39 11.99 -12.38
C ASN A 6 -8.30 11.20 -11.63
N PHE A 7 -8.56 9.97 -11.26
CA PHE A 7 -7.56 9.08 -10.66
C PHE A 7 -6.63 8.54 -11.77
N ASN A 8 -5.69 9.36 -12.17
CA ASN A 8 -4.76 9.11 -13.28
C ASN A 8 -3.30 9.28 -12.83
N ASP A 9 -2.38 8.99 -13.73
CA ASP A 9 -0.92 9.06 -13.49
C ASP A 9 -0.49 10.38 -12.85
N GLN A 10 -0.98 11.49 -13.36
CA GLN A 10 -0.61 12.83 -12.88
C GLN A 10 -1.13 13.09 -11.47
N TYR A 11 -2.38 12.72 -11.19
CA TYR A 11 -2.99 12.88 -9.88
C TYR A 11 -2.25 12.01 -8.84
N VAL A 12 -2.06 10.73 -9.12
CA VAL A 12 -1.41 9.78 -8.20
C VAL A 12 0.05 10.16 -7.95
N THR A 13 0.78 10.51 -9.00
CA THR A 13 2.17 11.02 -8.91
C THR A 13 2.27 12.23 -7.99
N ARG A 14 1.42 13.24 -8.22
CA ARG A 14 1.42 14.47 -7.44
C ARG A 14 1.15 14.21 -5.95
N GLU A 15 0.12 13.45 -5.66
CA GLU A 15 -0.30 13.24 -4.28
C GLU A 15 0.68 12.35 -3.51
N LEU A 16 1.21 11.29 -4.11
CA LEU A 16 2.26 10.48 -3.48
C LEU A 16 3.52 11.31 -3.23
N THR A 17 3.94 12.13 -4.21
CA THR A 17 5.08 13.04 -4.03
C THR A 17 4.80 14.06 -2.92
N ASN A 18 3.58 14.61 -2.83
CA ASN A 18 3.20 15.53 -1.75
C ASN A 18 3.34 14.90 -0.36
N ILE A 19 2.95 13.64 -0.20
CA ILE A 19 3.09 12.91 1.07
C ILE A 19 4.57 12.66 1.38
N TYR A 20 5.34 12.17 0.42
CA TYR A 20 6.71 11.72 0.65
C TYR A 20 7.79 12.79 0.49
N ARG A 21 7.45 14.00 -0.01
CA ARG A 21 8.42 15.10 -0.14
C ARG A 21 9.06 15.53 1.18
N GLN A 22 8.39 15.29 2.32
CA GLN A 22 8.95 15.52 3.64
C GLN A 22 10.19 14.66 3.91
N ALA A 23 10.31 13.52 3.21
CA ALA A 23 11.49 12.66 3.19
C ALA A 23 12.30 12.81 1.89
N VAL A 24 12.16 13.94 1.19
CA VAL A 24 12.90 14.26 -0.04
C VAL A 24 12.75 13.19 -1.13
N THR A 25 11.59 12.55 -1.18
CA THR A 25 11.29 11.48 -2.16
C THR A 25 10.25 11.95 -3.16
N GLU A 26 10.53 11.70 -4.44
CA GLU A 26 9.62 11.92 -5.55
C GLU A 26 9.12 10.59 -6.10
N TRP A 27 7.83 10.53 -6.38
CA TRP A 27 7.19 9.36 -6.98
C TRP A 27 6.88 9.60 -8.45
N ARG A 28 6.92 8.54 -9.23
CA ARG A 28 6.35 8.48 -10.58
C ARG A 28 5.38 7.31 -10.62
N ALA A 29 4.10 7.61 -10.85
CA ALA A 29 3.06 6.60 -10.92
C ALA A 29 2.52 6.46 -12.33
N SER A 30 2.13 5.25 -12.67
CA SER A 30 1.35 4.95 -13.88
C SER A 30 0.14 4.12 -13.47
N VAL A 31 -1.05 4.56 -13.89
CA VAL A 31 -2.32 3.89 -13.63
C VAL A 31 -2.64 3.00 -14.82
N ALA A 32 -2.48 1.70 -14.63
CA ALA A 32 -2.74 0.71 -15.67
C ALA A 32 -4.26 0.50 -15.88
N PRO A 33 -4.67 0.01 -17.06
CA PRO A 33 -6.05 -0.43 -17.30
C PRO A 33 -6.46 -1.54 -16.35
N LYS A 34 -7.78 -1.75 -16.22
CA LYS A 34 -8.34 -2.84 -15.42
C LYS A 34 -7.77 -4.18 -15.87
N LEU A 35 -7.28 -4.96 -14.92
CA LEU A 35 -6.85 -6.33 -15.12
C LEU A 35 -8.04 -7.27 -14.87
N GLU A 36 -8.37 -8.09 -15.85
CA GLU A 36 -9.36 -9.16 -15.68
C GLU A 36 -8.66 -10.39 -15.11
N VAL A 37 -9.12 -10.85 -13.97
CA VAL A 37 -8.58 -12.04 -13.30
C VAL A 37 -9.72 -12.98 -13.02
N ASP A 38 -9.56 -14.25 -13.37
CA ASP A 38 -10.53 -15.30 -13.07
C ASP A 38 -10.33 -15.77 -11.62
N LEU A 39 -11.15 -15.24 -10.72
CA LEU A 39 -11.15 -15.58 -9.31
C LEU A 39 -12.52 -16.14 -8.92
N ASP A 40 -12.54 -17.10 -8.00
CA ASP A 40 -13.77 -17.60 -7.38
C ASP A 40 -14.46 -16.48 -6.59
N GLU A 41 -15.63 -16.09 -7.00
CA GLU A 41 -16.59 -15.12 -6.46
C GLU A 41 -16.09 -13.89 -5.68
N LEU A 42 -15.18 -14.02 -4.71
CA LEU A 42 -14.73 -12.93 -3.84
C LEU A 42 -13.24 -13.05 -3.51
N PHE A 43 -12.56 -11.92 -3.50
CA PHE A 43 -11.12 -11.84 -3.26
C PHE A 43 -10.74 -12.23 -1.82
N ASP A 44 -9.91 -13.26 -1.65
CA ASP A 44 -9.40 -13.70 -0.36
C ASP A 44 -8.27 -12.78 0.13
N ASP A 45 -8.57 -11.95 1.14
CA ASP A 45 -7.62 -11.06 1.80
C ASP A 45 -6.85 -11.73 2.96
N GLY A 46 -7.12 -12.99 3.22
CA GLY A 46 -6.44 -13.81 4.23
C GLY A 46 -6.91 -13.61 5.66
N GLU A 47 -6.79 -14.66 6.45
CA GLU A 47 -6.91 -14.58 7.91
C GLU A 47 -5.56 -14.22 8.50
N SER A 48 -5.33 -12.99 8.80
CA SER A 48 -4.00 -12.54 9.01
C SER A 48 -3.62 -12.26 10.44
N GLY A 49 -2.66 -12.90 10.90
CA GLY A 49 -1.84 -12.54 12.05
C GLY A 49 -0.36 -12.75 11.79
N LEU A 50 -0.01 -13.54 10.78
CA LEU A 50 1.38 -13.94 10.47
C LEU A 50 1.77 -13.59 9.02
N LEU A 51 1.54 -12.36 8.60
CA LEU A 51 1.51 -11.99 7.19
C LEU A 51 2.85 -11.50 6.66
N SER A 52 3.67 -12.44 6.32
CA SER A 52 4.73 -12.21 5.33
C SER A 52 4.38 -12.76 3.94
N ASN A 53 3.18 -13.32 3.75
CA ASN A 53 2.84 -14.07 2.53
C ASN A 53 1.53 -13.60 1.90
N TYR A 54 1.50 -13.58 0.57
CA TYR A 54 0.30 -13.38 -0.22
C TYR A 54 -0.65 -14.58 -0.13
N THR A 55 -1.95 -14.33 -0.16
CA THR A 55 -2.98 -15.36 -0.32
C THR A 55 -2.91 -15.99 -1.71
N SER A 56 -3.71 -17.05 -1.95
CA SER A 56 -3.84 -17.66 -3.28
C SER A 56 -4.30 -16.66 -4.33
N ASP A 57 -5.31 -15.85 -3.99
CA ASP A 57 -5.89 -14.87 -4.89
C ASP A 57 -4.93 -13.71 -5.20
N MET A 58 -4.19 -13.24 -4.18
CA MET A 58 -3.12 -12.25 -4.38
C MET A 58 -2.04 -12.77 -5.33
N LYS A 59 -1.62 -14.04 -5.17
CA LYS A 59 -0.67 -14.69 -6.07
C LYS A 59 -1.22 -14.83 -7.48
N GLU A 60 -2.50 -15.14 -7.62
CA GLU A 60 -3.16 -15.25 -8.94
C GLU A 60 -3.19 -13.92 -9.66
N VAL A 61 -3.53 -12.83 -8.96
CA VAL A 61 -3.49 -11.47 -9.53
C VAL A 61 -2.08 -11.12 -10.00
N ILE A 62 -1.06 -11.35 -9.16
CA ILE A 62 0.33 -11.08 -9.52
C ILE A 62 0.75 -11.93 -10.75
N ARG A 63 0.37 -13.21 -10.78
CA ARG A 63 0.67 -14.12 -11.88
C ARG A 63 0.01 -13.67 -13.19
N THR A 64 -1.27 -13.28 -13.14
CA THR A 64 -2.02 -12.81 -14.30
C THR A 64 -1.49 -11.49 -14.83
N PHE A 65 -1.04 -10.61 -13.95
CA PHE A 65 -0.36 -9.37 -14.34
C PHE A 65 0.96 -9.65 -15.07
N GLY A 66 1.69 -10.67 -14.64
CA GLY A 66 2.93 -11.12 -15.27
C GLY A 66 4.19 -10.68 -14.52
N ARG A 67 5.25 -10.44 -15.27
CA ARG A 67 6.56 -10.11 -14.67
C ARG A 67 6.57 -8.71 -14.06
N LEU A 68 6.87 -8.63 -12.78
CA LEU A 68 7.17 -7.37 -12.10
C LEU A 68 8.54 -6.86 -12.55
N GLN A 69 8.65 -5.56 -12.83
CA GLN A 69 9.90 -4.93 -13.22
C GLN A 69 10.71 -4.56 -11.98
N ASP A 70 12.02 -4.62 -12.09
CA ASP A 70 12.92 -4.20 -11.02
C ASP A 70 12.70 -2.71 -10.68
N GLU A 71 12.92 -2.33 -9.43
CA GLU A 71 12.77 -0.96 -8.92
C GLU A 71 11.36 -0.35 -9.10
N THR A 72 10.35 -1.18 -9.39
CA THR A 72 8.97 -0.77 -9.56
C THR A 72 8.08 -1.44 -8.51
N TYR A 73 7.21 -0.65 -7.89
CA TYR A 73 6.25 -1.14 -6.91
C TYR A 73 4.84 -1.11 -7.49
N TYR A 74 4.05 -2.11 -7.16
CA TYR A 74 2.74 -2.34 -7.74
C TYR A 74 1.67 -2.32 -6.66
N ILE A 75 0.62 -1.53 -6.86
CA ILE A 75 -0.57 -1.54 -6.02
C ILE A 75 -1.75 -2.01 -6.87
N PHE A 76 -2.30 -3.15 -6.50
CA PHE A 76 -3.51 -3.68 -7.11
C PHE A 76 -4.73 -3.14 -6.37
N LEU A 77 -5.57 -2.38 -7.07
CA LEU A 77 -6.83 -1.88 -6.54
C LEU A 77 -7.90 -2.96 -6.72
N VAL A 78 -8.41 -3.46 -5.62
CA VAL A 78 -9.46 -4.49 -5.57
C VAL A 78 -10.74 -3.87 -5.02
N GLU A 79 -11.90 -4.26 -5.52
CA GLU A 79 -13.17 -3.68 -5.08
C GLU A 79 -13.44 -4.02 -3.61
N LYS A 80 -13.60 -5.30 -3.27
CA LYS A 80 -13.92 -5.76 -1.91
C LYS A 80 -13.12 -6.99 -1.51
N PRO A 81 -12.73 -7.12 -0.22
CA PRO A 81 -12.23 -8.39 0.30
C PRO A 81 -13.39 -9.37 0.55
N LYS A 82 -13.10 -10.67 0.40
CA LYS A 82 -14.05 -11.79 0.63
C LYS A 82 -14.58 -11.82 2.06
N SER A 83 -13.76 -11.48 3.02
CA SER A 83 -14.07 -11.55 4.42
C SER A 83 -15.15 -10.57 4.87
N GLY A 84 -15.51 -9.57 4.05
CA GLY A 84 -16.35 -8.45 4.46
C GLY A 84 -15.71 -7.58 5.55
N ARG A 85 -14.38 -7.75 5.77
CA ARG A 85 -13.61 -6.99 6.75
C ARG A 85 -13.43 -5.54 6.29
N SER A 86 -13.13 -4.69 7.26
CA SER A 86 -12.76 -3.29 7.03
C SER A 86 -11.27 -3.09 6.70
N THR A 87 -10.58 -4.15 6.26
CA THR A 87 -9.18 -4.07 5.79
C THR A 87 -9.09 -3.04 4.68
N LEU A 88 -8.24 -2.05 4.83
CA LEU A 88 -8.06 -0.98 3.85
C LEU A 88 -7.03 -1.34 2.78
N GLY A 89 -5.93 -1.97 3.20
CA GLY A 89 -4.86 -2.39 2.32
C GLY A 89 -3.98 -3.45 2.95
N TYR A 90 -3.08 -3.99 2.15
CA TYR A 90 -2.09 -4.96 2.57
C TYR A 90 -0.90 -4.96 1.63
N MET A 91 0.28 -4.69 2.14
CA MET A 91 1.54 -4.87 1.43
C MET A 91 2.58 -5.44 2.40
N PRO A 92 3.07 -6.67 2.17
CA PRO A 92 4.13 -7.20 3.02
C PRO A 92 5.37 -6.33 2.93
N ARG A 93 6.04 -6.13 4.05
CA ARG A 93 7.27 -5.32 4.09
C ARG A 93 8.33 -5.88 3.15
N SER A 94 9.02 -4.99 2.48
CA SER A 94 10.07 -5.32 1.50
C SER A 94 9.56 -6.17 0.33
N LYS A 95 8.30 -6.02 -0.06
CA LYS A 95 7.72 -6.65 -1.24
C LYS A 95 7.32 -5.60 -2.27
N GLN A 96 7.28 -6.00 -3.55
CA GLN A 96 6.97 -5.10 -4.67
C GLN A 96 5.47 -4.98 -4.94
N ALA A 97 4.63 -5.88 -4.42
CA ALA A 97 3.20 -5.90 -4.69
C ALA A 97 2.38 -5.67 -3.42
N GLY A 98 1.43 -4.77 -3.50
CA GLY A 98 0.43 -4.49 -2.47
C GLY A 98 -0.99 -4.51 -3.03
N PHE A 99 -1.96 -4.62 -2.15
CA PHE A 99 -3.39 -4.66 -2.45
C PHE A 99 -4.11 -3.61 -1.63
N VAL A 100 -5.01 -2.85 -2.26
CA VAL A 100 -5.83 -1.85 -1.58
C VAL A 100 -7.29 -2.05 -1.97
N PHE A 101 -8.16 -2.09 -0.98
CA PHE A 101 -9.59 -2.43 -1.14
C PHE A 101 -10.41 -1.13 -1.31
N ALA A 102 -10.65 -0.75 -2.56
CA ALA A 102 -11.22 0.56 -2.91
C ALA A 102 -12.58 0.81 -2.25
N ASP A 103 -13.43 -0.21 -2.13
CA ASP A 103 -14.79 -0.06 -1.55
C ASP A 103 -14.80 0.21 -0.04
N ASN A 104 -13.70 -0.06 0.65
CA ASN A 104 -13.55 0.23 2.08
C ASN A 104 -13.13 1.68 2.37
N HIS A 105 -13.01 2.52 1.34
CA HIS A 105 -12.64 3.93 1.46
C HIS A 105 -13.82 4.85 1.13
N GLY A 106 -13.98 5.91 1.88
CA GLY A 106 -15.03 6.93 1.66
C GLY A 106 -14.70 7.91 0.54
N SER A 107 -13.40 8.07 0.23
CA SER A 107 -12.92 9.04 -0.76
C SER A 107 -11.64 8.56 -1.47
N GLU A 108 -11.33 9.17 -2.64
CA GLU A 108 -10.05 8.93 -3.33
C GLU A 108 -8.84 9.42 -2.52
N ALA A 109 -9.01 10.44 -1.70
CA ALA A 109 -7.95 10.94 -0.83
C ALA A 109 -7.59 9.91 0.26
N GLU A 110 -8.59 9.25 0.87
CA GLU A 110 -8.36 8.15 1.81
C GLU A 110 -7.74 6.94 1.11
N LEU A 111 -8.23 6.59 -0.07
CA LEU A 111 -7.67 5.52 -0.90
C LEU A 111 -6.18 5.78 -1.19
N LEU A 112 -5.85 6.99 -1.61
CA LEU A 112 -4.48 7.38 -1.93
C LEU A 112 -3.57 7.40 -0.70
N ARG A 113 -4.10 7.86 0.45
CA ARG A 113 -3.38 7.80 1.72
C ARG A 113 -3.06 6.35 2.10
N THR A 114 -3.99 5.42 1.89
CA THR A 114 -3.75 3.99 2.11
C THR A 114 -2.71 3.44 1.12
N ILE A 115 -2.77 3.82 -0.16
CA ILE A 115 -1.74 3.48 -1.14
C ILE A 115 -0.36 3.94 -0.65
N ALA A 116 -0.24 5.17 -0.16
CA ALA A 116 1.01 5.69 0.39
C ALA A 116 1.47 4.87 1.62
N HIS A 117 0.56 4.52 2.53
CA HIS A 117 0.84 3.68 3.69
C HIS A 117 1.42 2.32 3.28
N GLU A 118 0.77 1.63 2.36
CA GLU A 118 1.21 0.32 1.86
C GLU A 118 2.57 0.41 1.15
N LEU A 119 2.78 1.45 0.33
CA LEU A 119 4.08 1.72 -0.28
C LEU A 119 5.17 1.97 0.79
N GLY A 120 4.83 2.59 1.91
CA GLY A 120 5.74 2.72 3.05
C GLY A 120 6.24 1.37 3.56
N HIS A 121 5.36 0.40 3.67
CA HIS A 121 5.74 -0.98 4.03
C HIS A 121 6.60 -1.65 2.96
N GLY A 122 6.15 -1.63 1.71
CA GLY A 122 6.81 -2.36 0.62
C GLY A 122 8.14 -1.74 0.21
N THR A 123 8.15 -0.44 -0.04
CA THR A 123 9.31 0.27 -0.61
C THR A 123 10.40 0.55 0.43
N PHE A 124 9.99 1.01 1.61
CA PHE A 124 10.92 1.50 2.63
C PHE A 124 10.98 0.61 3.87
N ASN A 125 10.31 -0.53 3.87
CA ASN A 125 10.27 -1.47 5.00
C ASN A 125 9.77 -0.84 6.31
N LEU A 126 8.97 0.23 6.23
CA LEU A 126 8.48 0.93 7.40
C LEU A 126 7.56 0.02 8.22
N LYS A 127 7.63 0.16 9.53
CA LYS A 127 6.71 -0.48 10.48
C LYS A 127 5.63 0.52 10.90
N HIS A 128 4.54 0.01 11.48
CA HIS A 128 3.58 0.87 12.15
C HIS A 128 4.23 1.60 13.33
N THR A 129 3.83 2.86 13.56
CA THR A 129 4.35 3.69 14.66
C THR A 129 4.23 3.04 16.03
N PHE A 130 3.07 2.43 16.32
CA PHE A 130 2.82 1.73 17.59
C PHE A 130 3.59 0.40 17.72
N THR A 131 4.16 -0.11 16.64
CA THR A 131 5.08 -1.26 16.68
C THR A 131 6.51 -0.81 16.96
N GLU A 132 6.92 0.35 16.43
CA GLU A 132 8.25 0.91 16.68
C GLU A 132 8.36 1.61 18.02
N ILE A 133 7.28 2.26 18.45
CA ILE A 133 7.21 3.02 19.70
C ILE A 133 6.07 2.44 20.55
N PRO A 134 6.35 1.43 21.39
CA PRO A 134 5.31 0.71 22.14
C PRO A 134 4.47 1.57 23.11
N SER A 135 4.91 2.79 23.40
CA SER A 135 4.13 3.75 24.21
C SER A 135 3.02 4.46 23.44
N LEU A 136 2.99 4.34 22.11
CA LEU A 136 1.93 4.89 21.29
C LEU A 136 0.79 3.88 21.11
N SER A 137 -0.43 4.35 21.22
CA SER A 137 -1.61 3.55 20.88
C SER A 137 -1.92 3.67 19.40
N GLN A 138 -2.41 2.59 18.83
CA GLN A 138 -2.89 2.54 17.44
C GLN A 138 -3.97 3.60 17.18
N GLY A 139 -3.86 4.31 16.06
CA GLY A 139 -4.85 5.30 15.63
C GLY A 139 -4.82 6.62 16.41
N THR A 140 -3.73 6.92 17.13
CA THR A 140 -3.64 8.12 17.97
C THR A 140 -2.70 9.19 17.43
N THR A 141 -2.04 8.95 16.30
CA THR A 141 -1.06 9.89 15.75
C THR A 141 -1.45 10.35 14.34
N ASP A 142 -0.90 11.47 13.90
CA ASP A 142 -1.01 11.98 12.53
C ASP A 142 0.02 11.36 11.57
N ASN A 143 0.65 10.27 11.99
CA ASN A 143 1.69 9.59 11.22
C ASN A 143 1.09 8.77 10.07
N LEU A 144 1.80 8.73 8.92
CA LEU A 144 1.40 7.93 7.76
C LEU A 144 1.30 6.44 8.10
N MET A 145 2.20 5.94 8.94
CA MET A 145 2.27 4.52 9.33
C MET A 145 1.42 4.20 10.57
N ASP A 146 0.48 5.05 10.93
CA ASP A 146 -0.58 4.78 11.92
C ASP A 146 -1.91 4.54 11.19
N TYR A 147 -2.94 4.10 11.90
CA TYR A 147 -4.28 3.85 11.36
C TYR A 147 -5.22 5.06 11.48
N ALA A 148 -4.71 6.20 11.94
CA ALA A 148 -5.38 7.50 11.76
C ALA A 148 -5.16 8.05 10.35
N ASN A 149 -5.79 9.17 10.03
CA ASN A 149 -5.76 9.75 8.68
C ASN A 149 -4.55 10.68 8.43
N GLY A 150 -3.48 10.56 9.23
CA GLY A 150 -2.28 11.36 9.09
C GLY A 150 -1.38 10.96 7.92
N THR A 151 -0.50 11.86 7.53
CA THR A 151 0.49 11.65 6.47
C THR A 151 1.92 12.02 6.89
N PHE A 152 2.12 12.36 8.16
CA PHE A 152 3.42 12.73 8.71
C PHE A 152 4.36 11.52 8.78
N LEU A 153 5.66 11.75 8.57
CA LEU A 153 6.74 10.77 8.80
C LEU A 153 7.63 11.25 9.94
N ASN A 154 7.90 10.40 10.91
CA ASN A 154 8.83 10.70 11.97
C ASN A 154 10.29 10.51 11.53
N LYS A 155 11.25 10.90 12.40
CA LYS A 155 12.67 10.82 12.05
C LYS A 155 13.14 9.38 11.75
N TYR A 156 12.66 8.37 12.45
CA TYR A 156 13.04 6.97 12.19
C TYR A 156 12.60 6.52 10.79
N GLN A 157 11.38 6.88 10.40
CA GLN A 157 10.85 6.59 9.08
C GLN A 157 11.62 7.37 8.00
N TRP A 158 11.98 8.62 8.27
CA TRP A 158 12.82 9.43 7.40
C TRP A 158 14.18 8.76 7.18
N ASP A 159 14.83 8.29 8.25
CA ASP A 159 16.10 7.56 8.17
C ASP A 159 15.97 6.29 7.34
N HIS A 160 14.88 5.52 7.52
CA HIS A 160 14.60 4.31 6.73
C HIS A 160 14.33 4.60 5.25
N VAL A 161 13.68 5.70 4.91
CA VAL A 161 13.48 6.10 3.51
C VAL A 161 14.81 6.35 2.81
N HIS A 162 15.83 6.83 3.52
CA HIS A 162 17.16 7.14 2.97
C HIS A 162 18.18 5.99 3.07
N ASP A 163 17.86 4.97 3.87
CA ASP A 163 18.66 3.74 3.99
C ASP A 163 17.72 2.52 4.02
N PRO A 164 17.10 2.16 2.90
CA PRO A 164 16.12 1.08 2.83
C PRO A 164 16.78 -0.30 2.89
N GLN A 165 17.66 -0.53 3.86
CA GLN A 165 18.30 -1.83 4.07
C GLN A 165 17.24 -2.93 4.27
N GLY A 166 17.33 -3.98 3.47
CA GLY A 166 16.45 -5.13 3.53
C GLY A 166 15.27 -5.11 2.56
N VAL A 167 15.20 -4.17 1.63
CA VAL A 167 14.30 -4.30 0.48
C VAL A 167 14.87 -5.38 -0.44
N ILE A 168 14.28 -6.56 -0.41
CA ILE A 168 14.68 -7.67 -1.29
C ILE A 168 13.75 -7.66 -2.49
N PRO A 169 14.26 -7.44 -3.72
CA PRO A 169 13.47 -7.63 -4.92
C PRO A 169 12.92 -9.06 -4.97
N LEU A 170 11.68 -9.20 -5.41
CA LEU A 170 11.14 -10.52 -5.73
C LEU A 170 11.76 -10.96 -7.06
N PHE A 171 12.74 -11.86 -6.98
CA PHE A 171 13.23 -12.59 -8.14
C PHE A 171 12.30 -13.77 -8.44
#